data_bf4d238e723202810bd6ae171ea5e37e
#
_entry.id   bf4d238e723202810bd6ae171ea5e37e
#
_cell.length_a   1.000
_cell.length_b   1.000
_cell.length_c   1.000
_cell.angle_alpha   90.00
_cell.angle_beta   90.00
_cell.angle_gamma   90.00
#
_symmetry.space_group_name_H-M   'P 1'
#
loop_
_entity.id
_entity.type
_entity.pdbx_description
1 polymer ?
#
loop_
_entity_poly.entity_id
_entity_poly.type
_entity_poly.pdbx_seq_one_letter_code
_entity_poly.pdbx_strand_id
1 'polypeptide(L)'
;MSYIIHWNKIVSQYNKIRNNKEEVVQASWEFIFSTLFNYSDSEIDSQRPVQMGSTPKYPDIIIKDENEDLFVVELKQHTLHTGQDQLISYLNQLKVNIGILVCDNLYIYDFDYTARENTYSVLEIPFVQDNPNGSKFVELFSKDNFDKQKIKDFIKECNENKDIVNEIKNEITSNLASELLKKYFKEKYTEIDMDKILAEYTVSVSKKSSVYTNPAATISGSSIYVPRMTTSSFMTKDATQFMVNGMPTGGKCPTVYAAVKAFIDSHPNISVQKLKSAFPDYLAKPGFGKMIRKVEDVTPNEWSGSRFNKHPISLSDGTRITVSTQWKPDNMQSFMEGVKKLGIEIVPVN
;
A
#
# COMPACT_ATOMS: atom_id res chain seq x y z
N MET A 1 -0.90 8.71 30.30
CA MET A 1 -1.57 7.52 29.68
C MET A 1 -0.73 7.06 28.50
N SER A 2 -0.63 5.77 28.19
CA SER A 2 0.24 5.36 27.08
C SER A 2 -0.44 5.62 25.73
N TYR A 3 0.19 6.35 24.81
CA TYR A 3 -0.34 6.66 23.46
C TYR A 3 -0.64 5.42 22.65
N ILE A 4 0.04 4.29 22.93
CA ILE A 4 -0.24 3.01 22.26
C ILE A 4 -1.64 2.49 22.60
N ILE A 5 -2.16 2.75 23.81
CA ILE A 5 -3.53 2.38 24.17
C ILE A 5 -4.54 3.20 23.37
N HIS A 6 -4.25 4.48 23.14
CA HIS A 6 -5.11 5.35 22.30
C HIS A 6 -5.06 4.90 20.85
N TRP A 7 -3.89 4.59 20.32
CA TRP A 7 -3.77 4.02 18.97
C TRP A 7 -4.59 2.74 18.81
N ASN A 8 -4.48 1.81 19.75
CA ASN A 8 -5.22 0.55 19.71
C ASN A 8 -6.75 0.77 19.77
N LYS A 9 -7.22 1.80 20.50
CA LYS A 9 -8.63 2.21 20.46
C LYS A 9 -9.02 2.73 19.07
N ILE A 10 -8.19 3.58 18.45
CA ILE A 10 -8.42 4.09 17.09
C ILE A 10 -8.53 2.94 16.10
N VAL A 11 -7.56 2.00 16.11
CA VAL A 11 -7.58 0.80 15.26
C VAL A 11 -8.85 -0.01 15.45
N SER A 12 -9.24 -0.25 16.70
CA SER A 12 -10.44 -1.03 17.02
C SER A 12 -11.72 -0.33 16.55
N GLN A 13 -11.80 0.99 16.70
CA GLN A 13 -12.94 1.78 16.25
C GLN A 13 -12.99 1.85 14.74
N TYR A 14 -11.88 2.17 14.08
CA TYR A 14 -11.80 2.24 12.63
C TYR A 14 -12.20 0.92 11.96
N ASN A 15 -11.73 -0.21 12.45
CA ASN A 15 -12.09 -1.53 11.92
C ASN A 15 -13.60 -1.85 12.01
N LYS A 16 -14.31 -1.22 12.93
CA LYS A 16 -15.78 -1.37 13.03
C LYS A 16 -16.54 -0.52 12.02
N ILE A 17 -16.00 0.66 11.67
CA ILE A 17 -16.73 1.67 10.90
C ILE A 17 -16.23 1.84 9.47
N ARG A 18 -15.07 1.32 9.10
CA ARG A 18 -14.42 1.56 7.79
C ARG A 18 -15.25 1.21 6.56
N ASN A 19 -16.28 0.36 6.73
CA ASN A 19 -17.24 -0.02 5.67
C ASN A 19 -18.52 0.79 5.70
N ASN A 20 -18.66 1.72 6.66
CA ASN A 20 -19.84 2.55 6.79
C ASN A 20 -19.79 3.72 5.79
N LYS A 21 -20.89 4.48 5.76
CA LYS A 21 -20.95 5.72 4.99
C LYS A 21 -19.96 6.75 5.54
N GLU A 22 -19.50 7.64 4.68
CA GLU A 22 -18.49 8.65 4.98
C GLU A 22 -18.87 9.52 6.19
N GLU A 23 -20.15 9.88 6.32
CA GLU A 23 -20.64 10.69 7.46
C GLU A 23 -20.46 9.98 8.82
N VAL A 24 -20.59 8.63 8.86
CA VAL A 24 -20.37 7.85 10.09
C VAL A 24 -18.88 7.77 10.42
N VAL A 25 -18.04 7.65 9.41
CA VAL A 25 -16.58 7.65 9.57
C VAL A 25 -16.15 9.02 10.07
N GLN A 26 -16.67 10.12 9.49
CA GLN A 26 -16.36 11.49 9.87
C GLN A 26 -16.75 11.75 11.34
N ALA A 27 -17.98 11.48 11.74
CA ALA A 27 -18.43 11.66 13.13
C ALA A 27 -17.57 10.86 14.12
N SER A 28 -17.09 9.69 13.71
CA SER A 28 -16.18 8.89 14.54
C SER A 28 -14.80 9.53 14.67
N TRP A 29 -14.24 10.12 13.61
CA TRP A 29 -12.97 10.82 13.68
C TRP A 29 -13.06 12.14 14.45
N GLU A 30 -14.16 12.89 14.32
CA GLU A 30 -14.43 14.05 15.17
C GLU A 30 -14.42 13.66 16.66
N PHE A 31 -15.11 12.58 17.01
CA PHE A 31 -15.11 12.03 18.36
C PHE A 31 -13.70 11.58 18.81
N ILE A 32 -12.90 10.97 17.93
CA ILE A 32 -11.52 10.60 18.20
C ILE A 32 -10.67 11.85 18.49
N PHE A 33 -10.76 12.89 17.64
CA PHE A 33 -10.01 14.13 17.86
C PHE A 33 -10.42 14.81 19.17
N SER A 34 -11.69 14.82 19.50
CA SER A 34 -12.16 15.38 20.77
C SER A 34 -11.69 14.58 21.98
N THR A 35 -11.84 13.24 21.97
CA THR A 35 -11.67 12.42 23.18
C THR A 35 -10.26 11.86 23.38
N LEU A 36 -9.51 11.57 22.30
CA LEU A 36 -8.18 10.97 22.37
C LEU A 36 -7.05 11.96 22.09
N PHE A 37 -7.35 13.02 21.31
CA PHE A 37 -6.38 14.05 20.96
C PHE A 37 -6.59 15.36 21.73
N ASN A 38 -7.67 15.46 22.49
CA ASN A 38 -7.99 16.59 23.39
C ASN A 38 -8.30 17.92 22.72
N TYR A 39 -8.81 17.89 21.46
CA TYR A 39 -9.33 19.10 20.81
C TYR A 39 -10.76 19.37 21.25
N SER A 40 -11.10 20.63 21.51
CA SER A 40 -12.47 21.04 21.80
C SER A 40 -13.33 21.06 20.53
N ASP A 41 -14.66 21.01 20.68
CA ASP A 41 -15.59 21.09 19.56
C ASP A 41 -15.42 22.38 18.72
N SER A 42 -14.98 23.48 19.34
CA SER A 42 -14.70 24.73 18.64
C SER A 42 -13.39 24.70 17.81
N GLU A 43 -12.52 23.74 18.04
CA GLU A 43 -11.26 23.54 17.31
C GLU A 43 -11.40 22.49 16.20
N ILE A 44 -12.51 21.77 16.17
CA ILE A 44 -12.84 20.80 15.13
C ILE A 44 -13.83 21.45 14.17
N ASP A 45 -13.37 21.85 13.00
CA ASP A 45 -14.16 22.56 12.00
C ASP A 45 -14.50 21.63 10.84
N SER A 46 -15.71 21.09 10.85
CA SER A 46 -16.15 20.10 9.88
C SER A 46 -16.88 20.75 8.72
N GLN A 47 -16.54 20.31 7.51
CA GLN A 47 -17.19 20.74 6.27
C GLN A 47 -17.20 22.28 6.06
N ARG A 48 -16.16 22.98 6.50
CA ARG A 48 -15.98 24.41 6.21
C ARG A 48 -15.79 24.63 4.71
N PRO A 49 -16.54 25.56 4.08
CA PRO A 49 -16.34 25.83 2.66
C PRO A 49 -14.97 26.46 2.38
N VAL A 50 -14.21 25.85 1.50
CA VAL A 50 -12.93 26.34 0.97
C VAL A 50 -13.14 26.70 -0.49
N GLN A 51 -12.93 27.96 -0.85
CA GLN A 51 -13.12 28.44 -2.22
C GLN A 51 -12.04 27.89 -3.14
N MET A 52 -12.43 27.08 -4.11
CA MET A 52 -11.53 26.47 -5.11
C MET A 52 -12.00 26.86 -6.52
N GLY A 53 -11.41 27.91 -7.06
CA GLY A 53 -11.89 28.50 -8.32
C GLY A 53 -13.30 29.04 -8.17
N SER A 54 -14.22 28.64 -9.04
CA SER A 54 -15.63 29.09 -9.02
C SER A 54 -16.54 28.30 -8.06
N THR A 55 -16.08 27.19 -7.51
CA THR A 55 -16.94 26.28 -6.73
C THR A 55 -16.32 26.03 -5.35
N PRO A 56 -17.08 26.20 -4.25
CA PRO A 56 -16.60 25.81 -2.93
C PRO A 56 -16.46 24.30 -2.83
N LYS A 57 -15.43 23.86 -2.14
CA LYS A 57 -15.17 22.47 -1.74
C LYS A 57 -15.17 22.39 -0.22
N TYR A 58 -15.41 21.21 0.31
CA TYR A 58 -15.57 21.02 1.75
C TYR A 58 -14.60 19.93 2.20
N PRO A 59 -13.51 20.28 2.91
CA PRO A 59 -12.71 19.30 3.64
C PRO A 59 -13.58 18.60 4.69
N ASP A 60 -13.32 17.32 4.93
CA ASP A 60 -14.12 16.60 5.93
C ASP A 60 -13.91 17.17 7.33
N ILE A 61 -12.63 17.38 7.74
CA ILE A 61 -12.29 17.97 9.04
C ILE A 61 -11.08 18.89 8.88
N ILE A 62 -11.14 20.06 9.51
CA ILE A 62 -9.99 20.94 9.72
C ILE A 62 -9.80 21.08 11.23
N ILE A 63 -8.60 20.82 11.71
CA ILE A 63 -8.25 21.09 13.09
C ILE A 63 -7.53 22.43 13.15
N LYS A 64 -8.00 23.29 14.06
CA LYS A 64 -7.48 24.65 14.24
C LYS A 64 -7.14 24.94 15.71
N ASP A 65 -6.29 25.91 15.92
CA ASP A 65 -6.02 26.52 17.20
C ASP A 65 -6.26 28.04 17.08
N GLU A 66 -7.18 28.56 17.91
CA GLU A 66 -7.64 29.95 17.83
C GLU A 66 -8.02 30.37 16.39
N ASN A 67 -7.07 31.01 15.66
CA ASN A 67 -7.28 31.49 14.30
C ASN A 67 -6.40 30.79 13.25
N GLU A 68 -5.59 29.79 13.65
CA GLU A 68 -4.67 29.09 12.74
C GLU A 68 -5.19 27.68 12.44
N ASP A 69 -5.25 27.32 11.15
CA ASP A 69 -5.49 25.95 10.73
C ASP A 69 -4.22 25.13 10.96
N LEU A 70 -4.32 24.09 11.78
CA LEU A 70 -3.17 23.25 12.15
C LEU A 70 -2.93 22.15 11.11
N PHE A 71 -3.98 21.41 10.78
CA PHE A 71 -3.96 20.36 9.77
C PHE A 71 -5.35 20.06 9.21
N VAL A 72 -5.37 19.44 8.04
CA VAL A 72 -6.59 19.05 7.32
C VAL A 72 -6.67 17.53 7.27
N VAL A 73 -7.89 17.00 7.47
CA VAL A 73 -8.17 15.57 7.37
C VAL A 73 -9.15 15.33 6.24
N GLU A 74 -8.82 14.43 5.36
CA GLU A 74 -9.67 13.92 4.30
C GLU A 74 -9.98 12.45 4.56
N LEU A 75 -11.23 12.08 4.49
CA LEU A 75 -11.73 10.73 4.76
C LEU A 75 -12.19 10.10 3.45
N LYS A 76 -11.81 8.87 3.23
CA LYS A 76 -12.26 8.08 2.08
C LYS A 76 -12.68 6.70 2.52
N GLN A 77 -13.58 6.09 1.78
CA GLN A 77 -13.88 4.68 1.99
C GLN A 77 -12.57 3.88 1.91
N HIS A 78 -12.39 2.93 2.80
CA HIS A 78 -11.13 2.19 2.96
C HIS A 78 -10.62 1.50 1.68
N THR A 79 -11.46 1.35 0.64
CA THR A 79 -11.11 0.79 -0.67
C THR A 79 -10.79 1.86 -1.73
N LEU A 80 -10.94 3.14 -1.40
CA LEU A 80 -10.78 4.24 -2.36
C LEU A 80 -9.50 5.03 -2.04
N HIS A 81 -8.47 4.82 -2.84
CA HIS A 81 -7.20 5.58 -2.76
C HIS A 81 -7.24 6.92 -3.53
N THR A 82 -8.39 7.63 -3.53
CA THR A 82 -8.62 8.78 -4.43
C THR A 82 -8.61 10.14 -3.74
N GLY A 83 -8.31 10.22 -2.46
CA GLY A 83 -8.38 11.47 -1.67
C GLY A 83 -7.14 12.37 -1.75
N GLN A 84 -6.01 11.89 -2.26
CA GLN A 84 -4.74 12.62 -2.22
C GLN A 84 -4.79 13.96 -2.95
N ASP A 85 -5.26 14.00 -4.19
CA ASP A 85 -5.29 15.24 -4.99
C ASP A 85 -6.23 16.28 -4.36
N GLN A 86 -7.30 15.80 -3.74
CA GLN A 86 -8.27 16.64 -3.03
C GLN A 86 -7.62 17.24 -1.77
N LEU A 87 -6.97 16.41 -0.95
CA LEU A 87 -6.24 16.86 0.24
C LEU A 87 -5.16 17.89 -0.12
N ILE A 88 -4.29 17.59 -1.09
CA ILE A 88 -3.23 18.51 -1.54
C ILE A 88 -3.82 19.85 -2.00
N SER A 89 -4.95 19.82 -2.70
CA SER A 89 -5.63 21.03 -3.12
C SER A 89 -6.11 21.87 -1.91
N TYR A 90 -6.63 21.24 -0.87
CA TYR A 90 -7.00 21.94 0.38
C TYR A 90 -5.79 22.52 1.10
N LEU A 91 -4.71 21.73 1.25
CA LEU A 91 -3.48 22.18 1.90
C LEU A 91 -2.90 23.42 1.20
N ASN A 92 -2.89 23.42 -0.13
CA ASN A 92 -2.42 24.56 -0.91
C ASN A 92 -3.31 25.79 -0.73
N GLN A 93 -4.63 25.62 -0.76
CA GLN A 93 -5.58 26.74 -0.64
C GLN A 93 -5.57 27.35 0.76
N LEU A 94 -5.51 26.53 1.79
CA LEU A 94 -5.52 26.94 3.20
C LEU A 94 -4.13 27.36 3.70
N LYS A 95 -3.06 27.13 2.93
CA LYS A 95 -1.66 27.37 3.33
C LYS A 95 -1.26 26.56 4.56
N VAL A 96 -1.74 25.34 4.64
CA VAL A 96 -1.45 24.38 5.70
C VAL A 96 -0.46 23.33 5.20
N ASN A 97 0.58 23.04 6.00
CA ASN A 97 1.60 22.07 5.61
C ASN A 97 1.20 20.61 5.92
N ILE A 98 0.41 20.38 6.95
CA ILE A 98 0.13 19.04 7.43
C ILE A 98 -1.26 18.61 6.99
N GLY A 99 -1.30 17.42 6.36
CA GLY A 99 -2.55 16.76 5.97
C GLY A 99 -2.62 15.33 6.42
N ILE A 100 -3.83 14.85 6.66
CA ILE A 100 -4.11 13.46 6.99
C ILE A 100 -5.12 12.94 5.96
N LEU A 101 -4.80 11.81 5.32
CA LEU A 101 -5.75 11.04 4.54
C LEU A 101 -6.02 9.72 5.26
N VAL A 102 -7.28 9.45 5.52
CA VAL A 102 -7.73 8.19 6.11
C VAL A 102 -8.49 7.39 5.05
N CYS A 103 -7.97 6.22 4.71
CA CYS A 103 -8.64 5.26 3.84
C CYS A 103 -8.32 3.82 4.31
N ASP A 104 -7.64 2.98 3.56
CA ASP A 104 -7.17 1.64 4.00
C ASP A 104 -6.13 1.72 5.12
N ASN A 105 -5.27 2.75 5.06
CA ASN A 105 -4.29 3.13 6.06
C ASN A 105 -4.48 4.59 6.42
N LEU A 106 -3.74 5.04 7.43
CA LEU A 106 -3.61 6.45 7.75
C LEU A 106 -2.36 6.98 7.05
N TYR A 107 -2.52 8.05 6.27
CA TYR A 107 -1.42 8.70 5.55
C TYR A 107 -1.24 10.12 6.09
N ILE A 108 -0.02 10.46 6.50
CA ILE A 108 0.36 11.81 6.96
C ILE A 108 1.17 12.47 5.86
N TYR A 109 0.74 13.65 5.44
CA TYR A 109 1.39 14.47 4.42
C TYR A 109 2.09 15.64 5.07
N ASP A 110 3.36 15.85 4.73
CA ASP A 110 4.06 17.13 4.89
C ASP A 110 4.14 17.78 3.51
N PHE A 111 3.37 18.84 3.32
CA PHE A 111 3.20 19.54 2.05
C PHE A 111 3.87 20.91 2.09
N ASP A 112 4.68 21.22 1.10
CA ASP A 112 5.27 22.56 0.92
C ASP A 112 4.45 23.38 -0.06
N TYR A 113 3.53 24.20 0.46
CA TYR A 113 2.71 25.11 -0.34
C TYR A 113 3.50 26.30 -0.89
N THR A 114 4.76 26.49 -0.49
CA THR A 114 5.62 27.57 -0.98
C THR A 114 6.44 27.15 -2.21
N ALA A 115 6.57 25.86 -2.45
CA ALA A 115 7.26 25.33 -3.62
C ALA A 115 6.47 25.62 -4.91
N ARG A 116 7.21 25.81 -6.02
CA ARG A 116 6.59 26.05 -7.34
C ARG A 116 5.81 24.85 -7.86
N GLU A 117 6.23 23.64 -7.49
CA GLU A 117 5.56 22.38 -7.79
C GLU A 117 5.05 21.78 -6.48
N ASN A 118 3.98 20.98 -6.54
CA ASN A 118 3.44 20.30 -5.38
C ASN A 118 4.49 19.32 -4.83
N THR A 119 5.23 19.77 -3.83
CA THR A 119 6.25 18.97 -3.14
C THR A 119 5.70 18.51 -1.81
N TYR A 120 5.71 17.21 -1.59
CA TYR A 120 5.24 16.61 -0.33
C TYR A 120 5.97 15.32 0.00
N SER A 121 6.06 15.04 1.28
CA SER A 121 6.46 13.74 1.83
C SER A 121 5.25 13.04 2.44
N VAL A 122 5.21 11.72 2.36
CA VAL A 122 4.08 10.93 2.87
C VAL A 122 4.60 9.83 3.79
N LEU A 123 3.98 9.70 4.95
CA LEU A 123 4.15 8.57 5.85
C LEU A 123 2.86 7.76 5.91
N GLU A 124 2.97 6.47 5.59
CA GLU A 124 1.89 5.51 5.68
C GLU A 124 1.95 4.75 7.02
N ILE A 125 0.83 4.73 7.74
CA ILE A 125 0.68 4.03 9.02
C ILE A 125 -0.49 3.03 8.91
N PRO A 126 -0.22 1.72 8.86
CA PRO A 126 -1.27 0.70 8.82
C PRO A 126 -2.10 0.69 10.11
N PHE A 127 -3.41 0.49 10.00
CA PHE A 127 -4.31 0.30 11.14
C PHE A 127 -4.13 -1.08 11.78
N VAL A 128 -2.95 -1.30 12.37
CA VAL A 128 -2.57 -2.51 13.11
C VAL A 128 -2.34 -2.15 14.56
N GLN A 129 -2.81 -3.02 15.48
CA GLN A 129 -2.56 -2.82 16.92
C GLN A 129 -1.07 -2.89 17.23
N ASP A 130 -0.69 -2.20 18.29
CA ASP A 130 0.69 -2.11 18.80
C ASP A 130 1.70 -1.53 17.79
N ASN A 131 1.20 -0.77 16.78
CA ASN A 131 2.05 -0.08 15.82
C ASN A 131 2.76 1.12 16.48
N PRO A 132 4.10 1.12 16.56
CA PRO A 132 4.86 2.20 17.18
C PRO A 132 4.67 3.55 16.46
N ASN A 133 4.55 3.55 15.12
CA ASN A 133 4.29 4.76 14.36
C ASN A 133 2.87 5.29 14.62
N GLY A 134 1.90 4.40 14.84
CA GLY A 134 0.55 4.79 15.26
C GLY A 134 0.55 5.41 16.67
N SER A 135 1.33 4.86 17.59
CA SER A 135 1.52 5.46 18.92
C SER A 135 2.16 6.85 18.82
N LYS A 136 3.16 7.02 17.96
CA LYS A 136 3.84 8.30 17.74
C LYS A 136 2.94 9.32 17.07
N PHE A 137 2.09 8.89 16.13
CA PHE A 137 1.04 9.72 15.54
C PHE A 137 0.11 10.30 16.63
N VAL A 138 -0.41 9.44 17.53
CA VAL A 138 -1.28 9.93 18.62
C VAL A 138 -0.55 10.92 19.51
N GLU A 139 0.73 10.67 19.86
CA GLU A 139 1.54 11.59 20.64
C GLU A 139 1.65 12.95 19.95
N LEU A 140 2.12 12.97 18.69
CA LEU A 140 2.47 14.21 17.98
C LEU A 140 1.25 15.04 17.55
N PHE A 141 0.11 14.39 17.31
CA PHE A 141 -1.12 15.08 16.90
C PHE A 141 -2.04 15.41 18.08
N SER A 142 -1.73 14.98 19.31
CA SER A 142 -2.45 15.45 20.49
C SER A 142 -2.24 16.94 20.69
N LYS A 143 -3.29 17.67 21.06
CA LYS A 143 -3.30 19.13 21.18
C LYS A 143 -2.11 19.66 21.98
N ASP A 144 -1.83 19.06 23.13
CA ASP A 144 -0.77 19.50 24.03
C ASP A 144 0.66 19.31 23.48
N ASN A 145 0.81 18.45 22.47
CA ASN A 145 2.11 18.07 21.88
C ASN A 145 2.24 18.46 20.42
N PHE A 146 1.20 19.03 19.82
CA PHE A 146 1.19 19.36 18.40
C PHE A 146 2.35 20.31 18.06
N ASP A 147 3.19 19.85 17.14
CA ASP A 147 4.35 20.61 16.68
C ASP A 147 4.64 20.23 15.22
N LYS A 148 4.46 21.17 14.32
CA LYS A 148 4.64 20.97 12.87
C LYS A 148 6.05 20.46 12.54
N GLN A 149 7.09 20.97 13.23
CA GLN A 149 8.46 20.56 12.95
C GLN A 149 8.71 19.11 13.41
N LYS A 150 8.24 18.74 14.59
CA LYS A 150 8.38 17.35 15.08
C LYS A 150 7.64 16.35 14.18
N ILE A 151 6.51 16.75 13.60
CA ILE A 151 5.78 15.91 12.64
C ILE A 151 6.59 15.72 11.36
N LYS A 152 7.18 16.79 10.82
CA LYS A 152 8.08 16.73 9.67
C LYS A 152 9.28 15.81 9.91
N ASP A 153 9.93 15.99 11.05
CA ASP A 153 11.09 15.18 11.43
C ASP A 153 10.70 13.70 11.57
N PHE A 154 9.54 13.40 12.13
CA PHE A 154 9.00 12.06 12.24
C PHE A 154 8.74 11.42 10.86
N ILE A 155 8.10 12.14 9.94
CA ILE A 155 7.87 11.68 8.57
C ILE A 155 9.20 11.36 7.87
N LYS A 156 10.17 12.28 7.99
CA LYS A 156 11.50 12.13 7.41
C LYS A 156 12.23 10.90 7.96
N GLU A 157 12.30 10.77 9.27
CA GLU A 157 12.95 9.64 9.94
C GLU A 157 12.35 8.30 9.52
N CYS A 158 11.01 8.21 9.48
CA CYS A 158 10.34 6.99 9.06
C CYS A 158 10.63 6.62 7.59
N ASN A 159 10.69 7.62 6.70
CA ASN A 159 11.00 7.39 5.30
C ASN A 159 12.47 6.98 5.10
N GLU A 160 13.42 7.65 5.77
CA GLU A 160 14.84 7.27 5.76
C GLU A 160 15.04 5.84 6.28
N ASN A 161 14.39 5.47 7.39
CA ASN A 161 14.44 4.11 7.91
C ASN A 161 13.85 3.09 6.93
N LYS A 162 12.76 3.44 6.23
CA LYS A 162 12.16 2.59 5.20
C LYS A 162 13.12 2.36 4.03
N ASP A 163 13.83 3.39 3.61
CA ASP A 163 14.81 3.32 2.53
C ASP A 163 16.00 2.44 2.93
N ILE A 164 16.56 2.63 4.12
CA ILE A 164 17.62 1.79 4.69
C ILE A 164 17.18 0.32 4.76
N VAL A 165 15.95 0.06 5.26
CA VAL A 165 15.41 -1.31 5.30
C VAL A 165 15.27 -1.91 3.89
N ASN A 166 14.89 -1.10 2.89
CA ASN A 166 14.81 -1.56 1.52
C ASN A 166 16.18 -1.83 0.90
N GLU A 167 17.18 -1.01 1.17
CA GLU A 167 18.58 -1.24 0.80
C GLU A 167 19.09 -2.56 1.38
N ILE A 168 18.94 -2.77 2.69
CA ILE A 168 19.30 -4.02 3.35
C ILE A 168 18.61 -5.23 2.70
N LYS A 169 17.29 -5.12 2.42
CA LYS A 169 16.55 -6.20 1.77
C LYS A 169 17.07 -6.51 0.36
N ASN A 170 17.53 -5.51 -0.38
CA ASN A 170 18.09 -5.68 -1.71
C ASN A 170 19.48 -6.29 -1.67
N GLU A 171 20.26 -6.03 -0.62
CA GLU A 171 21.59 -6.63 -0.41
C GLU A 171 21.52 -8.09 0.01
N ILE A 172 20.44 -8.53 0.67
CA ILE A 172 20.26 -9.93 1.08
C ILE A 172 19.99 -10.81 -0.15
N THR A 173 21.06 -11.27 -0.76
CA THR A 173 21.05 -12.10 -1.97
C THR A 173 21.73 -13.45 -1.74
N SER A 174 21.49 -14.40 -2.63
CA SER A 174 22.19 -15.69 -2.63
C SER A 174 23.70 -15.52 -2.84
N ASN A 175 24.11 -14.50 -3.62
CA ASN A 175 25.51 -14.18 -3.82
C ASN A 175 26.19 -13.70 -2.53
N LEU A 176 25.57 -12.77 -1.81
CA LEU A 176 26.08 -12.32 -0.50
C LEU A 176 26.21 -13.49 0.48
N ALA A 177 25.19 -14.36 0.55
CA ALA A 177 25.25 -15.54 1.39
C ALA A 177 26.40 -16.49 1.01
N SER A 178 26.64 -16.71 -0.29
CA SER A 178 27.75 -17.52 -0.80
C SER A 178 29.12 -16.91 -0.45
N GLU A 179 29.27 -15.59 -0.63
CA GLU A 179 30.51 -14.88 -0.30
C GLU A 179 30.80 -14.91 1.22
N LEU A 180 29.78 -14.75 2.05
CA LEU A 180 29.92 -14.84 3.50
C LEU A 180 30.35 -16.25 3.95
N LEU A 181 29.76 -17.30 3.38
CA LEU A 181 30.17 -18.68 3.64
C LEU A 181 31.58 -18.92 3.20
N LYS A 182 31.96 -18.47 2.01
CA LYS A 182 33.33 -18.59 1.46
C LYS A 182 34.35 -17.90 2.39
N LYS A 183 34.04 -16.67 2.84
CA LYS A 183 34.89 -15.94 3.78
C LYS A 183 35.02 -16.68 5.12
N TYR A 184 33.91 -17.11 5.71
CA TYR A 184 33.90 -17.85 6.97
C TYR A 184 34.76 -19.12 6.90
N PHE A 185 34.63 -19.92 5.86
CA PHE A 185 35.39 -21.15 5.71
C PHE A 185 36.88 -20.92 5.38
N LYS A 186 37.20 -19.88 4.59
CA LYS A 186 38.61 -19.50 4.32
C LYS A 186 39.32 -19.05 5.60
N GLU A 187 38.67 -18.35 6.48
CA GLU A 187 39.23 -17.95 7.80
C GLU A 187 39.48 -19.17 8.71
N LYS A 188 38.68 -20.23 8.57
CA LYS A 188 38.74 -21.41 9.43
C LYS A 188 39.65 -22.52 8.83
N TYR A 189 39.78 -22.62 7.51
CA TYR A 189 40.46 -23.67 6.80
C TYR A 189 41.32 -23.06 5.70
N THR A 190 42.53 -22.60 6.08
CA THR A 190 43.42 -21.81 5.21
C THR A 190 44.09 -22.59 4.06
N GLU A 191 44.16 -23.91 4.18
CA GLU A 191 44.86 -24.77 3.21
C GLU A 191 43.92 -25.49 2.22
N ILE A 192 42.60 -25.26 2.35
CA ILE A 192 41.59 -25.96 1.53
C ILE A 192 41.07 -25.06 0.42
N ASP A 193 41.00 -25.57 -0.80
CA ASP A 193 40.38 -24.85 -1.93
C ASP A 193 38.84 -24.83 -1.78
N MET A 194 38.38 -23.84 -1.05
CA MET A 194 36.95 -23.66 -0.78
C MET A 194 36.13 -23.37 -2.03
N ASP A 195 36.74 -22.85 -3.08
CA ASP A 195 36.04 -22.56 -4.33
C ASP A 195 35.58 -23.84 -5.01
N LYS A 196 36.40 -24.91 -4.97
CA LYS A 196 36.03 -26.24 -5.49
C LYS A 196 34.92 -26.88 -4.69
N ILE A 197 34.99 -26.78 -3.34
CA ILE A 197 33.96 -27.38 -2.48
C ILE A 197 32.64 -26.65 -2.65
N LEU A 198 32.63 -25.31 -2.63
CA LEU A 198 31.44 -24.53 -2.76
C LEU A 198 30.78 -24.58 -4.15
N ALA A 199 31.57 -24.95 -5.20
CA ALA A 199 31.00 -25.18 -6.53
C ALA A 199 30.05 -26.39 -6.58
N GLU A 200 30.16 -27.34 -5.64
CA GLU A 200 29.25 -28.48 -5.52
C GLU A 200 27.93 -28.15 -4.83
N TYR A 201 27.79 -26.93 -4.26
CA TYR A 201 26.62 -26.52 -3.48
C TYR A 201 25.95 -25.30 -4.07
N THR A 202 24.62 -25.28 -4.01
CA THR A 202 23.83 -24.11 -4.34
C THR A 202 23.35 -23.43 -3.06
N VAL A 203 23.79 -22.18 -2.83
CA VAL A 203 23.29 -21.35 -1.74
C VAL A 203 22.12 -20.54 -2.25
N SER A 204 20.96 -20.65 -1.60
CA SER A 204 19.78 -19.87 -1.95
C SER A 204 19.23 -19.12 -0.75
N VAL A 205 18.88 -17.86 -0.95
CA VAL A 205 18.17 -17.02 0.02
C VAL A 205 16.77 -16.80 -0.51
N SER A 206 15.77 -17.20 0.29
CA SER A 206 14.37 -16.96 -0.03
C SER A 206 13.71 -16.13 1.07
N LYS A 207 12.83 -15.20 0.68
CA LYS A 207 11.99 -14.49 1.66
C LYS A 207 11.07 -15.50 2.33
N LYS A 208 10.99 -15.47 3.66
CA LYS A 208 9.93 -16.20 4.37
C LYS A 208 8.59 -15.63 3.91
N SER A 209 7.66 -16.48 3.47
CA SER A 209 6.26 -16.07 3.35
C SER A 209 5.82 -15.62 4.74
N SER A 210 5.41 -14.36 4.86
CA SER A 210 4.83 -13.84 6.09
C SER A 210 3.47 -14.53 6.30
N VAL A 211 3.48 -15.59 7.07
CA VAL A 211 2.25 -16.08 7.67
C VAL A 211 1.92 -15.08 8.77
N TYR A 212 1.05 -14.14 8.48
CA TYR A 212 0.40 -13.35 9.52
C TYR A 212 -0.52 -14.30 10.27
N THR A 213 0.00 -14.91 11.33
CA THR A 213 -0.84 -15.53 12.35
C THR A 213 -1.51 -14.40 13.10
N ASN A 214 -2.79 -14.20 12.84
CA ASN A 214 -3.66 -13.42 13.71
C ASN A 214 -3.61 -14.05 15.11
N PRO A 215 -3.16 -13.36 16.17
CA PRO A 215 -3.22 -13.89 17.51
C PRO A 215 -4.62 -13.65 18.08
N ALA A 216 -5.61 -14.41 17.64
CA ALA A 216 -6.89 -14.49 18.32
C ALA A 216 -7.62 -15.77 17.90
N ALA A 217 -7.28 -16.90 18.52
CA ALA A 217 -8.22 -17.95 18.93
C ALA A 217 -7.43 -19.14 19.48
N THR A 218 -7.06 -19.07 20.76
CA THR A 218 -6.77 -20.27 21.51
C THR A 218 -8.10 -20.86 21.97
N ILE A 219 -8.61 -21.82 21.25
CA ILE A 219 -9.57 -22.80 21.80
C ILE A 219 -9.00 -24.19 21.51
N SER A 220 -8.73 -24.87 22.61
CA SER A 220 -8.27 -26.24 22.70
C SER A 220 -9.27 -27.23 22.11
N GLY A 221 -8.73 -28.28 21.51
CA GLY A 221 -9.43 -29.55 21.46
C GLY A 221 -9.52 -30.19 20.08
N SER A 222 -8.60 -31.14 19.88
CA SER A 222 -8.75 -32.44 19.19
C SER A 222 -9.24 -32.51 17.75
N SER A 223 -8.45 -33.28 17.04
CA SER A 223 -8.78 -34.08 15.84
C SER A 223 -8.41 -33.45 14.50
N ILE A 224 -7.27 -33.92 14.03
CA ILE A 224 -6.80 -33.76 12.66
C ILE A 224 -7.77 -34.47 11.72
N TYR A 225 -8.55 -33.70 10.98
CA TYR A 225 -9.15 -34.16 9.75
C TYR A 225 -8.67 -33.26 8.62
N VAL A 226 -7.76 -33.79 7.80
CA VAL A 226 -7.34 -33.14 6.56
C VAL A 226 -8.34 -33.54 5.49
N PRO A 227 -9.23 -32.66 5.04
CA PRO A 227 -9.98 -32.91 3.83
C PRO A 227 -9.03 -32.72 2.64
N ARG A 228 -8.77 -33.79 1.95
CA ARG A 228 -8.19 -33.82 0.61
C ARG A 228 -9.14 -33.02 -0.29
N MET A 229 -8.85 -31.71 -0.52
CA MET A 229 -9.62 -30.93 -1.47
C MET A 229 -9.30 -31.42 -2.88
N THR A 230 -10.23 -32.20 -3.41
CA THR A 230 -10.37 -32.45 -4.85
C THR A 230 -10.58 -31.07 -5.50
N THR A 231 -9.69 -30.69 -6.40
CA THR A 231 -9.85 -29.57 -7.28
C THR A 231 -11.05 -29.76 -8.20
N SER A 232 -12.19 -29.25 -7.78
CA SER A 232 -13.34 -29.04 -8.63
C SER A 232 -13.47 -27.54 -8.84
N SER A 233 -13.18 -27.12 -10.07
CA SER A 233 -13.28 -25.75 -10.55
C SER A 233 -14.76 -25.34 -10.63
N PHE A 234 -15.25 -24.68 -9.59
CA PHE A 234 -16.44 -23.86 -9.68
C PHE A 234 -16.07 -22.42 -9.34
N MET A 235 -15.53 -21.71 -10.35
CA MET A 235 -15.49 -20.27 -10.28
C MET A 235 -16.88 -19.72 -10.53
N THR A 236 -17.49 -19.16 -9.50
CA THR A 236 -18.70 -18.39 -9.69
C THR A 236 -18.36 -17.17 -10.57
N LYS A 237 -19.06 -17.02 -11.70
CA LYS A 237 -18.97 -15.86 -12.61
C LYS A 237 -19.13 -14.51 -11.91
N ASP A 238 -19.50 -14.52 -10.65
CA ASP A 238 -19.92 -13.38 -9.85
C ASP A 238 -18.92 -12.95 -8.76
N ALA A 239 -17.74 -13.60 -8.66
CA ALA A 239 -16.73 -13.17 -7.71
C ALA A 239 -16.32 -11.71 -7.98
N THR A 240 -16.54 -10.84 -6.99
CA THR A 240 -16.24 -9.39 -7.09
C THR A 240 -14.91 -9.03 -6.46
N GLN A 241 -14.36 -9.90 -5.60
CA GLN A 241 -13.08 -9.69 -4.91
C GLN A 241 -12.13 -10.86 -5.12
N PHE A 242 -10.83 -10.60 -5.01
CA PHE A 242 -9.78 -11.58 -5.27
C PHE A 242 -8.62 -11.40 -4.29
N MET A 243 -7.82 -12.45 -4.15
CA MET A 243 -6.50 -12.42 -3.52
C MET A 243 -5.42 -12.81 -4.54
N VAL A 244 -4.26 -12.18 -4.45
CA VAL A 244 -3.05 -12.53 -5.22
C VAL A 244 -1.99 -12.98 -4.24
N ASN A 245 -1.50 -14.21 -4.37
CA ASN A 245 -0.52 -14.80 -3.45
C ASN A 245 -0.90 -14.64 -1.97
N GLY A 246 -2.18 -14.85 -1.65
CA GLY A 246 -2.72 -14.69 -0.30
C GLY A 246 -3.02 -13.25 0.14
N MET A 247 -2.73 -12.25 -0.70
CA MET A 247 -2.99 -10.83 -0.39
C MET A 247 -4.29 -10.36 -1.04
N PRO A 248 -5.22 -9.76 -0.29
CA PRO A 248 -6.46 -9.24 -0.84
C PRO A 248 -6.18 -8.05 -1.78
N THR A 249 -6.81 -8.06 -2.95
CA THR A 249 -6.58 -7.04 -3.99
C THR A 249 -7.84 -6.31 -4.43
N GLY A 250 -9.00 -6.73 -3.94
CA GLY A 250 -10.29 -6.17 -4.34
C GLY A 250 -10.76 -6.67 -5.71
N GLY A 251 -11.27 -5.78 -6.56
CA GLY A 251 -11.86 -6.13 -7.86
C GLY A 251 -10.85 -6.58 -8.93
N LYS A 252 -11.35 -6.89 -10.12
CA LYS A 252 -10.57 -7.46 -11.24
C LYS A 252 -9.35 -6.62 -11.64
N CYS A 253 -9.50 -5.31 -11.80
CA CYS A 253 -8.41 -4.43 -12.24
C CYS A 253 -7.27 -4.33 -11.22
N PRO A 254 -7.52 -4.08 -9.93
CA PRO A 254 -6.50 -4.15 -8.90
C PRO A 254 -5.80 -5.51 -8.82
N THR A 255 -6.54 -6.61 -9.02
CA THR A 255 -5.99 -7.97 -9.00
C THR A 255 -4.99 -8.20 -10.12
N VAL A 256 -5.34 -7.80 -11.34
CA VAL A 256 -4.44 -7.92 -12.49
C VAL A 256 -3.19 -7.06 -12.31
N TYR A 257 -3.36 -5.84 -11.83
CA TYR A 257 -2.24 -4.95 -11.50
C TYR A 257 -1.32 -5.57 -10.45
N ALA A 258 -1.89 -6.09 -9.35
CA ALA A 258 -1.15 -6.74 -8.28
C ALA A 258 -0.39 -7.99 -8.76
N ALA A 259 -1.00 -8.79 -9.64
CA ALA A 259 -0.35 -9.96 -10.22
C ALA A 259 0.86 -9.58 -11.09
N VAL A 260 0.71 -8.58 -11.96
CA VAL A 260 1.82 -8.06 -12.77
C VAL A 260 2.92 -7.49 -11.88
N LYS A 261 2.56 -6.72 -10.86
CA LYS A 261 3.51 -6.17 -9.90
C LYS A 261 4.25 -7.26 -9.13
N ALA A 262 3.55 -8.27 -8.61
CA ALA A 262 4.17 -9.40 -7.91
C ALA A 262 5.17 -10.15 -8.80
N PHE A 263 4.88 -10.29 -10.09
CA PHE A 263 5.80 -10.89 -11.04
C PHE A 263 7.05 -10.02 -11.27
N ILE A 264 6.89 -8.71 -11.41
CA ILE A 264 8.02 -7.77 -11.54
C ILE A 264 8.87 -7.80 -10.26
N ASP A 265 8.25 -7.76 -9.09
CA ASP A 265 8.93 -7.80 -7.80
C ASP A 265 9.76 -9.09 -7.60
N SER A 266 9.30 -10.22 -8.20
CA SER A 266 10.05 -11.49 -8.21
C SER A 266 11.11 -11.57 -9.32
N HIS A 267 11.09 -10.65 -10.29
CA HIS A 267 12.02 -10.58 -11.41
C HIS A 267 12.55 -9.14 -11.59
N PRO A 268 13.35 -8.62 -10.66
CA PRO A 268 13.69 -7.19 -10.58
C PRO A 268 14.38 -6.64 -11.84
N ASN A 269 15.06 -7.47 -12.62
CA ASN A 269 15.75 -7.08 -13.85
C ASN A 269 14.98 -7.47 -15.13
N ILE A 270 13.67 -7.64 -15.03
CA ILE A 270 12.87 -8.03 -16.18
C ILE A 270 12.76 -6.89 -17.20
N SER A 271 13.02 -7.17 -18.46
CA SER A 271 12.77 -6.22 -19.54
C SER A 271 11.29 -6.18 -19.93
N VAL A 272 10.84 -5.06 -20.49
CA VAL A 272 9.46 -4.91 -21.02
C VAL A 272 9.11 -6.03 -21.99
N GLN A 273 10.04 -6.47 -22.83
CA GLN A 273 9.80 -7.53 -23.79
C GLN A 273 9.54 -8.88 -23.11
N LYS A 274 10.35 -9.25 -22.12
CA LYS A 274 10.14 -10.48 -21.33
C LYS A 274 8.84 -10.41 -20.53
N LEU A 275 8.52 -9.22 -19.98
CA LEU A 275 7.27 -9.01 -19.27
C LEU A 275 6.05 -9.16 -20.19
N LYS A 276 6.08 -8.62 -21.41
CA LYS A 276 5.02 -8.82 -22.43
C LYS A 276 4.90 -10.28 -22.86
N SER A 277 5.99 -11.04 -22.88
CA SER A 277 5.95 -12.47 -23.15
C SER A 277 5.30 -13.27 -22.01
N ALA A 278 5.57 -12.88 -20.75
CA ALA A 278 4.92 -13.48 -19.58
C ALA A 278 3.42 -13.12 -19.48
N PHE A 279 3.07 -11.90 -19.84
CA PHE A 279 1.68 -11.39 -19.86
C PHE A 279 1.29 -10.96 -21.28
N PRO A 280 1.05 -11.91 -22.18
CA PRO A 280 0.75 -11.60 -23.58
C PRO A 280 -0.62 -10.93 -23.73
N ASP A 281 -0.76 -10.16 -24.80
CA ASP A 281 -1.92 -9.32 -25.09
C ASP A 281 -3.25 -10.10 -25.21
N TYR A 282 -3.22 -11.38 -25.52
CA TYR A 282 -4.42 -12.23 -25.60
C TYR A 282 -5.07 -12.50 -24.22
N LEU A 283 -4.33 -12.29 -23.11
CA LEU A 283 -4.89 -12.38 -21.76
C LEU A 283 -5.84 -11.21 -21.44
N ALA A 284 -5.69 -10.07 -22.13
CA ALA A 284 -6.60 -8.94 -21.99
C ALA A 284 -7.92 -9.20 -22.75
N LYS A 285 -8.88 -8.28 -22.58
CA LYS A 285 -10.19 -8.36 -23.24
C LYS A 285 -10.03 -8.54 -24.75
N PRO A 286 -10.70 -9.54 -25.36
CA PRO A 286 -10.77 -9.68 -26.80
C PRO A 286 -11.23 -8.38 -27.50
N GLY A 287 -10.57 -8.01 -28.59
CA GLY A 287 -10.82 -6.78 -29.33
C GLY A 287 -10.10 -5.53 -28.80
N PHE A 288 -9.68 -5.51 -27.53
CA PHE A 288 -8.77 -4.49 -27.03
C PHE A 288 -7.30 -4.89 -27.24
N GLY A 289 -6.96 -6.16 -27.01
CA GLY A 289 -5.67 -6.78 -27.37
C GLY A 289 -4.42 -6.11 -26.79
N LYS A 290 -4.53 -5.47 -25.63
CA LYS A 290 -3.43 -4.72 -25.02
C LYS A 290 -3.38 -5.01 -23.53
N MET A 291 -2.41 -5.80 -23.10
CA MET A 291 -2.22 -6.19 -21.71
C MET A 291 -1.32 -5.21 -20.94
N ILE A 292 -0.12 -5.01 -21.46
CA ILE A 292 0.92 -4.14 -20.88
C ILE A 292 1.40 -3.17 -21.96
N ARG A 293 1.54 -1.89 -21.59
CA ARG A 293 2.10 -0.84 -22.47
C ARG A 293 3.13 -0.02 -21.70
N LYS A 294 4.11 0.50 -22.42
CA LYS A 294 4.88 1.61 -21.90
C LYS A 294 3.97 2.83 -21.77
N VAL A 295 4.20 3.65 -20.76
CA VAL A 295 3.40 4.86 -20.52
C VAL A 295 3.45 5.79 -21.74
N GLU A 296 4.60 5.91 -22.38
CA GLU A 296 4.84 6.71 -23.59
C GLU A 296 4.05 6.22 -24.83
N ASP A 297 3.69 4.92 -24.86
CA ASP A 297 2.93 4.30 -25.98
C ASP A 297 1.40 4.42 -25.79
N VAL A 298 0.93 4.98 -24.68
CA VAL A 298 -0.51 5.11 -24.39
C VAL A 298 -1.02 6.45 -24.91
N THR A 299 -2.01 6.39 -25.78
CA THR A 299 -2.58 7.60 -26.38
C THR A 299 -3.44 8.38 -25.37
N PRO A 300 -3.61 9.72 -25.55
CA PRO A 300 -4.48 10.52 -24.67
C PRO A 300 -5.91 9.98 -24.56
N ASN A 301 -6.47 9.44 -25.66
CA ASN A 301 -7.80 8.85 -25.66
C ASN A 301 -7.88 7.55 -24.84
N GLU A 302 -6.80 6.77 -24.76
CA GLU A 302 -6.73 5.58 -23.93
C GLU A 302 -6.62 5.95 -22.44
N TRP A 303 -5.91 7.02 -22.11
CA TRP A 303 -5.84 7.57 -20.76
C TRP A 303 -7.19 8.15 -20.30
N SER A 304 -7.81 9.01 -21.11
CA SER A 304 -9.11 9.62 -20.79
C SER A 304 -10.22 8.56 -20.68
N GLY A 305 -10.15 7.51 -21.51
CA GLY A 305 -11.08 6.38 -21.48
C GLY A 305 -10.81 5.37 -20.34
N SER A 306 -9.87 5.66 -19.44
CA SER A 306 -9.49 4.78 -18.32
C SER A 306 -9.21 3.34 -18.76
N ARG A 307 -8.58 3.15 -19.92
CA ARG A 307 -8.29 1.82 -20.49
C ARG A 307 -7.05 1.19 -19.88
N PHE A 308 -6.22 2.01 -19.23
CA PHE A 308 -5.03 1.58 -18.50
C PHE A 308 -5.01 2.12 -17.07
N ASN A 309 -4.31 1.42 -16.18
CA ASN A 309 -4.15 1.84 -14.80
C ASN A 309 -3.40 3.17 -14.73
N LYS A 310 -3.90 4.12 -13.96
CA LYS A 310 -3.31 5.46 -13.80
C LYS A 310 -2.03 5.46 -12.97
N HIS A 311 -1.73 4.35 -12.29
CA HIS A 311 -0.50 4.17 -11.51
C HIS A 311 0.50 3.33 -12.30
N PRO A 312 1.50 3.94 -12.96
CA PRO A 312 2.53 3.21 -13.68
C PRO A 312 3.43 2.42 -12.73
N ILE A 313 3.95 1.28 -13.21
CA ILE A 313 4.98 0.51 -12.56
C ILE A 313 6.32 0.85 -13.20
N SER A 314 7.32 1.23 -12.41
CA SER A 314 8.67 1.46 -12.90
C SER A 314 9.48 0.16 -12.87
N LEU A 315 10.17 -0.15 -13.97
CA LEU A 315 11.13 -1.23 -14.06
C LEU A 315 12.52 -0.74 -13.66
N SER A 316 13.44 -1.65 -13.38
CA SER A 316 14.81 -1.32 -12.95
C SER A 316 15.62 -0.52 -13.99
N ASP A 317 15.27 -0.62 -15.28
CA ASP A 317 15.87 0.15 -16.36
C ASP A 317 15.30 1.57 -16.53
N GLY A 318 14.42 2.01 -15.62
CA GLY A 318 13.72 3.29 -15.66
C GLY A 318 12.49 3.30 -16.58
N THR A 319 12.20 2.23 -17.31
CA THR A 319 11.01 2.16 -18.15
C THR A 319 9.74 2.14 -17.29
N ARG A 320 8.79 3.00 -17.60
CA ARG A 320 7.48 3.03 -16.94
C ARG A 320 6.44 2.30 -17.77
N ILE A 321 5.76 1.36 -17.15
CA ILE A 321 4.71 0.57 -17.81
C ILE A 321 3.36 0.76 -17.13
N THR A 322 2.29 0.47 -17.86
CA THR A 322 0.94 0.42 -17.31
C THR A 322 0.20 -0.84 -17.76
N VAL A 323 -0.82 -1.22 -17.02
CA VAL A 323 -1.57 -2.47 -17.16
C VAL A 323 -3.01 -2.15 -17.55
N SER A 324 -3.59 -2.97 -18.43
CA SER A 324 -4.97 -2.83 -18.87
C SER A 324 -5.97 -2.91 -17.72
N THR A 325 -7.00 -2.07 -17.79
CA THR A 325 -8.17 -2.08 -16.89
C THR A 325 -9.41 -2.72 -17.53
N GLN A 326 -9.28 -3.28 -18.72
CA GLN A 326 -10.41 -3.82 -19.51
C GLN A 326 -10.69 -5.28 -19.16
N TRP A 327 -11.27 -5.52 -17.96
CA TRP A 327 -11.50 -6.85 -17.41
C TRP A 327 -12.99 -7.18 -17.23
N LYS A 328 -13.39 -8.32 -17.83
CA LYS A 328 -14.71 -8.94 -17.67
C LYS A 328 -14.55 -10.30 -16.95
N PRO A 329 -15.64 -10.90 -16.44
CA PRO A 329 -15.56 -12.24 -15.82
C PRO A 329 -14.85 -13.28 -16.68
N ASP A 330 -15.20 -13.36 -17.96
CA ASP A 330 -14.68 -14.40 -18.87
C ASP A 330 -13.17 -14.29 -19.11
N ASN A 331 -12.63 -13.06 -19.31
CA ASN A 331 -11.19 -12.90 -19.52
C ASN A 331 -10.40 -12.90 -18.21
N MET A 332 -11.05 -12.66 -17.08
CA MET A 332 -10.40 -12.79 -15.76
C MET A 332 -10.10 -14.26 -15.46
N GLN A 333 -10.98 -15.18 -15.79
CA GLN A 333 -10.72 -16.60 -15.62
C GLN A 333 -9.50 -17.06 -16.45
N SER A 334 -9.46 -16.71 -17.73
CA SER A 334 -8.32 -17.03 -18.60
C SER A 334 -7.01 -16.39 -18.10
N PHE A 335 -7.07 -15.20 -17.53
CA PHE A 335 -5.93 -14.56 -16.90
C PHE A 335 -5.41 -15.34 -15.70
N MET A 336 -6.31 -15.77 -14.80
CA MET A 336 -5.95 -16.53 -13.60
C MET A 336 -5.27 -17.87 -13.96
N GLU A 337 -5.80 -18.56 -14.96
CA GLU A 337 -5.21 -19.80 -15.48
C GLU A 337 -3.82 -19.55 -16.12
N GLY A 338 -3.68 -18.45 -16.86
CA GLY A 338 -2.44 -18.06 -17.50
C GLY A 338 -1.33 -17.74 -16.48
N VAL A 339 -1.62 -16.94 -15.46
CA VAL A 339 -0.61 -16.49 -14.48
C VAL A 339 -0.26 -17.58 -13.46
N LYS A 340 -1.08 -18.58 -13.28
CA LYS A 340 -0.76 -19.75 -12.44
C LYS A 340 0.52 -20.45 -12.92
N LYS A 341 0.75 -20.48 -14.23
CA LYS A 341 2.00 -21.00 -14.83
C LYS A 341 3.22 -20.16 -14.51
N LEU A 342 3.03 -18.91 -14.09
CA LEU A 342 4.08 -18.00 -13.68
C LEU A 342 4.35 -18.03 -12.17
N GLY A 343 3.71 -18.98 -11.45
CA GLY A 343 3.82 -19.08 -9.99
C GLY A 343 3.00 -18.05 -9.22
N ILE A 344 2.03 -17.41 -9.88
CA ILE A 344 1.14 -16.43 -9.24
C ILE A 344 -0.19 -17.12 -8.96
N GLU A 345 -0.57 -17.16 -7.70
CA GLU A 345 -1.85 -17.70 -7.26
C GLU A 345 -2.88 -16.55 -7.15
N ILE A 346 -4.01 -16.70 -7.83
CA ILE A 346 -5.15 -15.78 -7.70
C ILE A 346 -6.36 -16.57 -7.24
N VAL A 347 -6.92 -16.19 -6.11
CA VAL A 347 -8.10 -16.84 -5.51
C VAL A 347 -9.26 -15.85 -5.45
N PRO A 348 -10.45 -16.19 -6.02
CA PRO A 348 -11.64 -15.38 -5.81
C PRO A 348 -12.09 -15.48 -4.34
N VAL A 349 -12.56 -14.35 -3.81
CA VAL A 349 -13.11 -14.25 -2.46
C VAL A 349 -14.60 -13.92 -2.61
N ASN A 350 -15.45 -14.72 -2.00
CA ASN A 350 -16.90 -14.54 -2.00
C ASN A 350 -17.34 -13.66 -0.83
#